data_aa24bc2cd0158d43a31016ada3b838a6
#
_entry.id   aa24bc2cd0158d43a31016ada3b838a6
#
_cell.length_a   1.000
_cell.length_b   1.000
_cell.length_c   1.000
_cell.angle_alpha   90.00
_cell.angle_beta   90.00
_cell.angle_gamma   90.00
#
_symmetry.space_group_name_H-M   'P 1'
#
loop_
_entity.id
_entity.type
_entity.pdbx_description
1 polymer ?
#
loop_
_entity_poly.entity_id
_entity_poly.type
_entity_poly.pdbx_seq_one_letter_code
_entity_poly.pdbx_strand_id
1 'polypeptide(L)'
;MNKKKGGKRVTKKQLVERLQTFFQENPNETFSFKQIFRALRLVTHPAKMLAIDTMEEMAWDDYLSKVSENSYRLNLKTQVQEGTFVRKANGKNSFLPDDGGTPVFVSERNSMYALNGDRVKVAYMARREKHIKEAMVVEILSHKRDQAVGRLRVEKDYAFLVTEGNIFVHDIFVPKKKLKGGKDGDKAVVKITQWPSKESKNMVGEVIDVLGKEGDNNVEMHAILAQYGLPYKYPKAVEDAAEKIDPTITPDEIKRREDFRDVFTCTIDPKDAKDFDDALSIRKTKNGLWEVGVHIADVSHYVTEGSIIDKEAMKRATSIYLVDRTIPMLPERLCNFICSLRPDEEKLAYSAIFEMDDNANIKKFHIAHTVIKSNRRYAYEEVLDILQQCEAKPSLRKTIENAEMLCTLARLSQILRERRFKGGAVRFDREELHFDIDEKGKPIRAYFKKSNQATQLIEEFMLIANKWVAESVGKVKKGVKAKTLPYRIHDQPDPTKLEALREFVVKFGYKMK
;
A
#
# COMPACT_ATOMS: atom_id res chain seq x y z
N MET A 1 -6.41 -54.47 -52.95
CA MET A 1 -6.59 -54.67 -51.48
C MET A 1 -6.44 -53.35 -50.78
N ASN A 2 -7.56 -52.71 -50.46
CA ASN A 2 -7.59 -51.44 -49.72
C ASN A 2 -7.54 -51.70 -48.22
N LYS A 3 -6.46 -51.36 -47.53
CA LYS A 3 -6.37 -51.36 -46.08
C LYS A 3 -7.21 -50.19 -45.52
N LYS A 4 -8.36 -50.50 -44.93
CA LYS A 4 -9.18 -49.60 -44.09
C LYS A 4 -8.26 -49.12 -42.93
N LYS A 5 -7.94 -47.82 -42.86
CA LYS A 5 -7.36 -47.18 -41.68
C LYS A 5 -8.37 -47.27 -40.55
N GLY A 6 -8.17 -48.15 -39.61
CA GLY A 6 -8.95 -48.27 -38.39
C GLY A 6 -8.79 -46.97 -37.57
N GLY A 7 -9.90 -46.22 -37.44
CA GLY A 7 -9.94 -45.04 -36.58
C GLY A 7 -9.59 -45.44 -35.13
N LYS A 8 -8.66 -44.74 -34.48
CA LYS A 8 -8.30 -44.96 -33.07
C LYS A 8 -9.58 -44.87 -32.21
N ARG A 9 -9.87 -45.94 -31.46
CA ARG A 9 -10.99 -46.02 -30.54
C ARG A 9 -10.83 -44.94 -29.48
N VAL A 10 -11.78 -43.98 -29.40
CA VAL A 10 -11.75 -42.93 -28.40
C VAL A 10 -12.02 -43.57 -27.02
N THR A 11 -11.14 -43.39 -26.07
CA THR A 11 -11.33 -43.89 -24.72
C THR A 11 -12.26 -42.96 -23.92
N LYS A 12 -12.97 -43.48 -22.88
CA LYS A 12 -13.84 -42.68 -22.01
C LYS A 12 -13.09 -41.51 -21.41
N LYS A 13 -11.85 -41.70 -20.96
CA LYS A 13 -10.99 -40.64 -20.39
C LYS A 13 -10.75 -39.49 -21.39
N GLN A 14 -10.39 -39.82 -22.63
CA GLN A 14 -10.17 -38.84 -23.70
C GLN A 14 -11.46 -38.10 -24.05
N LEU A 15 -12.58 -38.80 -23.97
CA LEU A 15 -13.90 -38.20 -24.28
C LEU A 15 -14.34 -37.24 -23.19
N VAL A 16 -14.18 -37.59 -21.92
CA VAL A 16 -14.41 -36.68 -20.78
C VAL A 16 -13.60 -35.40 -20.92
N GLU A 17 -12.30 -35.50 -21.22
CA GLU A 17 -11.43 -34.31 -21.41
C GLU A 17 -11.93 -33.44 -22.57
N ARG A 18 -12.31 -34.02 -23.67
CA ARG A 18 -12.82 -33.28 -24.83
C ARG A 18 -14.19 -32.63 -24.58
N LEU A 19 -15.10 -33.31 -23.88
CA LEU A 19 -16.39 -32.75 -23.48
C LEU A 19 -16.21 -31.61 -22.48
N GLN A 20 -15.33 -31.78 -21.49
CA GLN A 20 -15.03 -30.73 -20.54
C GLN A 20 -14.48 -29.48 -21.23
N THR A 21 -13.49 -29.64 -22.11
CA THR A 21 -12.92 -28.52 -22.89
C THR A 21 -14.01 -27.83 -23.72
N PHE A 22 -14.84 -28.57 -24.41
CA PHE A 22 -15.90 -28.01 -25.23
C PHE A 22 -16.91 -27.17 -24.44
N PHE A 23 -17.40 -27.68 -23.31
CA PHE A 23 -18.35 -26.94 -22.47
C PHE A 23 -17.67 -25.78 -21.72
N GLN A 24 -16.39 -25.88 -21.36
CA GLN A 24 -15.62 -24.80 -20.77
C GLN A 24 -15.36 -23.65 -21.73
N GLU A 25 -15.17 -23.94 -23.01
CA GLU A 25 -15.00 -22.90 -24.04
C GLU A 25 -16.33 -22.20 -24.35
N ASN A 26 -17.48 -22.80 -23.99
CA ASN A 26 -18.82 -22.30 -24.26
C ASN A 26 -19.73 -22.35 -23.01
N PRO A 27 -19.36 -21.66 -21.91
CA PRO A 27 -19.95 -21.88 -20.58
C PRO A 27 -21.43 -21.49 -20.46
N ASN A 28 -21.90 -20.53 -21.28
CA ASN A 28 -23.26 -20.00 -21.23
C ASN A 28 -24.19 -20.58 -22.33
N GLU A 29 -23.65 -21.46 -23.17
CA GLU A 29 -24.39 -21.98 -24.32
C GLU A 29 -24.98 -23.37 -24.06
N THR A 30 -26.14 -23.64 -24.66
CA THR A 30 -26.81 -24.95 -24.62
C THR A 30 -26.58 -25.66 -25.92
N PHE A 31 -26.10 -26.90 -25.87
CA PHE A 31 -25.80 -27.71 -27.05
C PHE A 31 -26.59 -28.98 -27.09
N SER A 32 -27.16 -29.27 -28.27
CA SER A 32 -27.79 -30.54 -28.56
C SER A 32 -26.74 -31.62 -28.84
N PHE A 33 -27.11 -32.90 -28.69
CA PHE A 33 -26.26 -34.04 -29.07
C PHE A 33 -25.69 -33.90 -30.49
N LYS A 34 -26.47 -33.44 -31.46
CA LYS A 34 -26.02 -33.26 -32.86
C LYS A 34 -24.89 -32.24 -32.96
N GLN A 35 -24.99 -31.13 -32.24
CA GLN A 35 -23.95 -30.08 -32.19
C GLN A 35 -22.68 -30.60 -31.53
N ILE A 36 -22.80 -31.28 -30.39
CA ILE A 36 -21.68 -31.87 -29.67
C ILE A 36 -20.96 -32.93 -30.51
N PHE A 37 -21.70 -33.85 -31.14
CA PHE A 37 -21.08 -34.87 -32.00
C PHE A 37 -20.34 -34.25 -33.18
N ARG A 38 -20.89 -33.19 -33.78
CA ARG A 38 -20.25 -32.45 -34.88
C ARG A 38 -18.97 -31.75 -34.41
N ALA A 39 -19.03 -31.02 -33.29
CA ALA A 39 -17.91 -30.31 -32.72
C ALA A 39 -16.77 -31.24 -32.32
N LEU A 40 -17.10 -32.37 -31.70
CA LEU A 40 -16.13 -33.37 -31.27
C LEU A 40 -15.78 -34.40 -32.37
N ARG A 41 -16.32 -34.23 -33.59
CA ARG A 41 -16.10 -35.14 -34.73
C ARG A 41 -16.35 -36.61 -34.40
N LEU A 42 -17.43 -36.90 -33.65
CA LEU A 42 -17.82 -38.25 -33.29
C LEU A 42 -18.65 -38.87 -34.41
N VAL A 43 -18.01 -39.72 -35.22
CA VAL A 43 -18.63 -40.28 -36.44
C VAL A 43 -19.31 -41.64 -36.20
N THR A 44 -18.70 -42.47 -35.36
CA THR A 44 -19.16 -43.86 -35.15
C THR A 44 -20.28 -43.94 -34.10
N HIS A 45 -21.23 -44.87 -34.29
CA HIS A 45 -22.33 -45.09 -33.35
C HIS A 45 -21.84 -45.40 -31.92
N PRO A 46 -20.84 -46.29 -31.69
CA PRO A 46 -20.31 -46.53 -30.34
C PRO A 46 -19.70 -45.29 -29.66
N ALA A 47 -19.01 -44.41 -30.44
CA ALA A 47 -18.46 -43.18 -29.87
C ALA A 47 -19.54 -42.16 -29.48
N LYS A 48 -20.66 -42.12 -30.22
CA LYS A 48 -21.81 -41.25 -29.89
C LYS A 48 -22.53 -41.76 -28.65
N MET A 49 -22.76 -43.09 -28.53
CA MET A 49 -23.36 -43.65 -27.33
C MET A 49 -22.50 -43.41 -26.10
N LEU A 50 -21.19 -43.65 -26.18
CA LEU A 50 -20.26 -43.38 -25.11
C LEU A 50 -20.27 -41.88 -24.68
N ALA A 51 -20.48 -40.97 -25.63
CA ALA A 51 -20.59 -39.54 -25.31
C ALA A 51 -21.92 -39.22 -24.61
N ILE A 52 -23.02 -39.83 -24.97
CA ILE A 52 -24.31 -39.68 -24.28
C ILE A 52 -24.16 -40.15 -22.83
N ASP A 53 -23.70 -41.39 -22.63
CA ASP A 53 -23.50 -41.98 -21.31
C ASP A 53 -22.58 -41.11 -20.44
N THR A 54 -21.49 -40.60 -21.04
CA THR A 54 -20.56 -39.73 -20.34
C THR A 54 -21.21 -38.40 -19.95
N MET A 55 -22.04 -37.79 -20.82
CA MET A 55 -22.73 -36.53 -20.50
C MET A 55 -23.83 -36.74 -19.46
N GLU A 56 -24.49 -37.88 -19.43
CA GLU A 56 -25.44 -38.23 -18.38
C GLU A 56 -24.76 -38.42 -17.03
N GLU A 57 -23.60 -39.10 -16.97
CA GLU A 57 -22.77 -39.17 -15.77
C GLU A 57 -22.31 -37.77 -15.32
N MET A 58 -21.86 -36.93 -16.26
CA MET A 58 -21.46 -35.54 -15.94
C MET A 58 -22.65 -34.70 -15.46
N ALA A 59 -23.87 -35.00 -15.88
CA ALA A 59 -25.07 -34.33 -15.37
C ALA A 59 -25.47 -34.86 -14.00
N TRP A 60 -25.28 -36.15 -13.73
CA TRP A 60 -25.47 -36.75 -12.41
C TRP A 60 -24.48 -36.19 -11.38
N ASP A 61 -23.27 -35.90 -11.82
CA ASP A 61 -22.22 -35.28 -11.01
C ASP A 61 -22.35 -33.74 -10.93
N ASP A 62 -23.50 -33.16 -11.32
CA ASP A 62 -23.76 -31.72 -11.34
C ASP A 62 -22.77 -30.88 -12.18
N TYR A 63 -21.99 -31.51 -13.06
CA TYR A 63 -21.09 -30.80 -13.97
C TYR A 63 -21.82 -30.19 -15.16
N LEU A 64 -22.80 -30.91 -15.68
CA LEU A 64 -23.70 -30.44 -16.74
C LEU A 64 -25.13 -30.31 -16.21
N SER A 65 -25.86 -29.31 -16.71
CA SER A 65 -27.30 -29.23 -16.54
C SER A 65 -27.98 -29.79 -17.78
N LYS A 66 -28.82 -30.78 -17.63
CA LYS A 66 -29.71 -31.29 -18.71
C LYS A 66 -30.83 -30.29 -18.91
N VAL A 67 -30.82 -29.60 -20.04
CA VAL A 67 -31.80 -28.55 -20.39
C VAL A 67 -33.03 -29.14 -21.07
N SER A 68 -32.81 -30.19 -21.86
CA SER A 68 -33.88 -31.02 -22.48
C SER A 68 -33.35 -32.43 -22.63
N GLU A 69 -34.20 -33.37 -23.12
CA GLU A 69 -33.79 -34.77 -23.33
C GLU A 69 -32.50 -34.91 -24.16
N ASN A 70 -32.25 -33.99 -25.07
CA ASN A 70 -31.15 -34.08 -26.03
C ASN A 70 -30.20 -32.90 -25.97
N SER A 71 -30.23 -32.07 -24.90
CA SER A 71 -29.39 -30.90 -24.81
C SER A 71 -28.83 -30.68 -23.40
N TYR A 72 -27.58 -30.25 -23.37
CA TYR A 72 -26.80 -29.99 -22.15
C TYR A 72 -26.15 -28.63 -22.22
N ARG A 73 -25.92 -28.04 -21.04
CA ARG A 73 -25.05 -26.89 -20.86
C ARG A 73 -24.18 -27.12 -19.61
N LEU A 74 -23.14 -26.34 -19.49
CA LEU A 74 -22.33 -26.32 -18.26
C LEU A 74 -23.20 -25.89 -17.07
N ASN A 75 -23.16 -26.64 -15.97
CA ASN A 75 -23.96 -26.31 -14.80
C ASN A 75 -23.25 -25.23 -13.98
N LEU A 76 -23.63 -23.97 -14.16
CA LEU A 76 -23.08 -22.81 -13.46
C LEU A 76 -23.88 -22.45 -12.20
N LYS A 77 -25.02 -23.14 -11.94
CA LYS A 77 -25.95 -22.72 -10.88
C LYS A 77 -25.58 -23.16 -9.48
N THR A 78 -24.80 -24.21 -9.33
CA THR A 78 -24.64 -24.85 -8.02
C THR A 78 -23.54 -24.32 -7.14
N GLN A 79 -22.54 -23.61 -7.64
CA GLN A 79 -21.46 -23.03 -6.82
C GLN A 79 -20.73 -21.89 -7.55
N VAL A 80 -21.47 -20.83 -7.86
CA VAL A 80 -20.82 -19.61 -8.33
C VAL A 80 -20.45 -18.75 -7.12
N GLN A 81 -19.20 -18.33 -7.03
CA GLN A 81 -18.70 -17.51 -5.92
C GLN A 81 -17.87 -16.33 -6.43
N GLU A 82 -17.99 -15.22 -5.73
CA GLU A 82 -17.20 -14.02 -6.02
C GLU A 82 -15.97 -13.96 -5.14
N GLY A 83 -14.92 -13.33 -5.65
CA GLY A 83 -13.66 -13.19 -4.91
C GLY A 83 -12.54 -12.60 -5.78
N THR A 84 -11.33 -12.75 -5.30
CA THR A 84 -10.14 -12.19 -5.91
C THR A 84 -9.31 -13.26 -6.63
N PHE A 85 -8.93 -12.98 -7.88
CA PHE A 85 -8.01 -13.81 -8.65
C PHE A 85 -6.56 -13.49 -8.31
N VAL A 86 -5.78 -14.51 -7.98
CA VAL A 86 -4.35 -14.39 -7.67
C VAL A 86 -3.55 -15.14 -8.74
N ARG A 87 -2.85 -14.37 -9.58
CA ARG A 87 -1.99 -14.91 -10.63
C ARG A 87 -0.61 -15.24 -10.07
N LYS A 88 -0.08 -16.41 -10.43
CA LYS A 88 1.26 -16.84 -10.06
C LYS A 88 2.10 -17.08 -11.31
N ALA A 89 3.39 -16.75 -11.24
CA ALA A 89 4.33 -16.89 -12.35
C ALA A 89 4.45 -18.31 -12.91
N ASN A 90 4.17 -19.33 -12.09
CA ASN A 90 4.21 -20.74 -12.49
C ASN A 90 2.89 -21.25 -13.07
N GLY A 91 1.91 -20.38 -13.36
CA GLY A 91 0.60 -20.73 -13.90
C GLY A 91 -0.34 -21.47 -12.92
N LYS A 92 0.09 -21.69 -11.67
CA LYS A 92 -0.75 -22.25 -10.60
C LYS A 92 -1.52 -21.13 -9.90
N ASN A 93 -2.47 -20.53 -10.62
CA ASN A 93 -3.26 -19.42 -10.12
C ASN A 93 -4.21 -19.87 -9.01
N SER A 94 -4.70 -18.94 -8.21
CA SER A 94 -5.63 -19.21 -7.12
C SER A 94 -6.79 -18.22 -7.15
N PHE A 95 -7.94 -18.65 -6.72
CA PHE A 95 -9.10 -17.83 -6.40
C PHE A 95 -9.23 -17.74 -4.88
N LEU A 96 -9.35 -16.52 -4.36
CA LEU A 96 -9.58 -16.24 -2.95
C LEU A 96 -11.03 -15.82 -2.78
N PRO A 97 -11.90 -16.65 -2.15
CA PRO A 97 -13.27 -16.32 -1.88
C PRO A 97 -13.41 -15.14 -0.91
N ASP A 98 -14.44 -14.30 -1.11
CA ASP A 98 -14.70 -13.15 -0.21
C ASP A 98 -15.19 -13.56 1.19
N ASP A 99 -15.74 -14.76 1.32
CA ASP A 99 -16.22 -15.32 2.60
C ASP A 99 -15.11 -15.84 3.51
N GLY A 100 -13.83 -15.65 3.12
CA GLY A 100 -12.68 -16.14 3.87
C GLY A 100 -12.40 -17.63 3.71
N GLY A 101 -13.03 -18.30 2.74
CA GLY A 101 -12.79 -19.70 2.41
C GLY A 101 -11.35 -19.99 1.97
N THR A 102 -10.98 -21.28 1.94
CA THR A 102 -9.64 -21.69 1.49
C THR A 102 -9.41 -21.36 0.02
N PRO A 103 -8.18 -20.92 -0.36
CA PRO A 103 -7.84 -20.63 -1.75
C PRO A 103 -8.09 -21.82 -2.66
N VAL A 104 -8.71 -21.60 -3.81
CA VAL A 104 -9.04 -22.64 -4.79
C VAL A 104 -8.17 -22.49 -6.02
N PHE A 105 -7.65 -23.60 -6.53
CA PHE A 105 -6.80 -23.62 -7.72
C PHE A 105 -7.58 -23.24 -8.98
N VAL A 106 -6.97 -22.40 -9.83
CA VAL A 106 -7.46 -22.03 -11.16
C VAL A 106 -6.34 -22.25 -12.17
N SER A 107 -6.53 -23.17 -13.11
CA SER A 107 -5.56 -23.39 -14.19
C SER A 107 -5.53 -22.20 -15.15
N GLU A 108 -4.40 -21.99 -15.85
CA GLU A 108 -4.26 -20.87 -16.80
C GLU A 108 -5.38 -20.85 -17.86
N ARG A 109 -5.72 -21.99 -18.41
CA ARG A 109 -6.81 -22.14 -19.39
C ARG A 109 -8.19 -21.75 -18.86
N ASN A 110 -8.38 -21.82 -17.52
CA ASN A 110 -9.64 -21.52 -16.83
C ASN A 110 -9.63 -20.10 -16.23
N SER A 111 -8.59 -19.31 -16.49
CA SER A 111 -8.41 -17.97 -15.90
C SER A 111 -9.16 -16.86 -16.63
N MET A 112 -9.69 -17.13 -17.83
CA MET A 112 -10.36 -16.13 -18.68
C MET A 112 -9.53 -14.83 -18.86
N TYR A 113 -8.19 -14.96 -18.88
CA TYR A 113 -7.23 -13.85 -18.94
C TYR A 113 -7.26 -12.89 -17.72
N ALA A 114 -7.89 -13.26 -16.60
CA ALA A 114 -7.90 -12.46 -15.39
C ALA A 114 -6.47 -12.11 -14.94
N LEU A 115 -6.29 -10.87 -14.51
CA LEU A 115 -5.02 -10.37 -14.00
C LEU A 115 -4.92 -10.53 -12.47
N ASN A 116 -3.72 -10.38 -11.94
CA ASN A 116 -3.51 -10.49 -10.50
C ASN A 116 -4.26 -9.40 -9.73
N GLY A 117 -5.16 -9.83 -8.85
CA GLY A 117 -5.99 -8.97 -8.02
C GLY A 117 -7.33 -8.58 -8.64
N ASP A 118 -7.68 -9.10 -9.83
CA ASP A 118 -8.99 -8.87 -10.42
C ASP A 118 -10.11 -9.46 -9.57
N ARG A 119 -11.24 -8.78 -9.51
CA ARG A 119 -12.50 -9.30 -8.98
C ARG A 119 -13.12 -10.20 -10.00
N VAL A 120 -13.33 -11.43 -9.64
CA VAL A 120 -13.88 -12.44 -10.56
C VAL A 120 -15.01 -13.21 -9.92
N LYS A 121 -15.85 -13.75 -10.79
CA LYS A 121 -16.84 -14.74 -10.48
C LYS A 121 -16.37 -16.08 -11.01
N VAL A 122 -16.33 -17.08 -10.16
CA VAL A 122 -15.87 -18.42 -10.53
C VAL A 122 -16.97 -19.46 -10.38
N ALA A 123 -16.93 -20.47 -11.21
CA ALA A 123 -17.69 -21.70 -11.04
C ALA A 123 -16.74 -22.81 -10.56
N TYR A 124 -17.16 -23.57 -9.56
CA TYR A 124 -16.40 -24.73 -9.11
C TYR A 124 -16.60 -25.89 -10.08
N MET A 125 -15.49 -26.55 -10.38
CA MET A 125 -15.50 -27.72 -11.25
C MET A 125 -15.71 -28.99 -10.43
N ALA A 126 -16.42 -29.97 -10.99
CA ALA A 126 -16.59 -31.29 -10.40
C ALA A 126 -15.22 -31.94 -10.10
N ARG A 127 -15.09 -32.59 -8.95
CA ARG A 127 -13.83 -33.18 -8.46
C ARG A 127 -13.32 -34.24 -9.44
N ARG A 128 -12.10 -34.05 -9.94
CA ARG A 128 -11.30 -35.15 -10.49
C ARG A 128 -10.63 -35.93 -9.35
N GLU A 129 -10.32 -37.20 -9.61
CA GLU A 129 -9.54 -38.04 -8.70
C GLU A 129 -8.38 -37.30 -8.04
N LYS A 130 -8.32 -37.30 -6.70
CA LYS A 130 -7.38 -36.61 -5.79
C LYS A 130 -7.78 -35.21 -5.31
N HIS A 131 -8.93 -35.09 -4.65
CA HIS A 131 -9.24 -34.08 -3.61
C HIS A 131 -8.90 -32.57 -3.85
N ILE A 132 -8.44 -32.15 -5.04
CA ILE A 132 -8.14 -30.76 -5.33
C ILE A 132 -9.39 -30.12 -5.95
N LYS A 133 -10.00 -29.16 -5.24
CA LYS A 133 -11.03 -28.30 -5.83
C LYS A 133 -10.37 -27.42 -6.90
N GLU A 134 -10.92 -27.41 -8.12
CA GLU A 134 -10.52 -26.51 -9.19
C GLU A 134 -11.69 -25.57 -9.48
N ALA A 135 -11.39 -24.32 -9.79
CA ALA A 135 -12.39 -23.34 -10.21
C ALA A 135 -12.07 -22.79 -11.60
N MET A 136 -13.11 -22.31 -12.29
CA MET A 136 -13.03 -21.65 -13.58
C MET A 136 -13.61 -20.25 -13.46
N VAL A 137 -12.90 -19.24 -13.92
CA VAL A 137 -13.42 -17.88 -14.05
C VAL A 137 -14.50 -17.85 -15.13
N VAL A 138 -15.69 -17.44 -14.75
CA VAL A 138 -16.85 -17.33 -15.67
C VAL A 138 -17.13 -15.88 -16.04
N GLU A 139 -16.66 -14.93 -15.20
CA GLU A 139 -16.84 -13.52 -15.42
C GLU A 139 -15.74 -12.74 -14.68
N ILE A 140 -15.21 -11.69 -15.31
CA ILE A 140 -14.36 -10.69 -14.67
C ILE A 140 -15.25 -9.52 -14.29
N LEU A 141 -15.49 -9.34 -12.99
CA LEU A 141 -16.38 -8.30 -12.46
C LEU A 141 -15.75 -6.92 -12.54
N SER A 142 -14.46 -6.84 -12.21
CA SER A 142 -13.65 -5.63 -12.36
C SER A 142 -12.17 -5.95 -12.41
N HIS A 143 -11.43 -5.19 -13.19
CA HIS A 143 -9.98 -5.25 -13.19
C HIS A 143 -9.43 -4.38 -12.05
N LYS A 144 -8.46 -4.89 -11.31
CA LYS A 144 -7.76 -4.12 -10.26
C LYS A 144 -6.97 -2.96 -10.83
N ARG A 145 -6.50 -3.09 -12.07
CA ARG A 145 -5.68 -2.10 -12.77
C ARG A 145 -6.13 -1.99 -14.22
N ASP A 146 -6.25 -0.76 -14.69
CA ASP A 146 -6.51 -0.43 -16.08
C ASP A 146 -5.31 0.25 -16.77
N GLN A 147 -4.17 0.32 -16.08
CA GLN A 147 -2.94 0.94 -16.56
C GLN A 147 -1.77 -0.04 -16.47
N ALA A 148 -0.91 0.05 -17.45
CA ALA A 148 0.33 -0.71 -17.54
C ALA A 148 1.52 0.23 -17.77
N VAL A 149 2.66 -0.13 -17.22
CA VAL A 149 3.94 0.57 -17.42
C VAL A 149 4.90 -0.38 -18.13
N GLY A 150 5.64 0.15 -19.06
CA GLY A 150 6.64 -0.62 -19.81
C GLY A 150 7.40 0.23 -20.82
N ARG A 151 8.20 -0.44 -21.64
CA ARG A 151 8.98 0.17 -22.71
C ARG A 151 8.21 0.12 -24.03
N LEU A 152 8.14 1.24 -24.72
CA LEU A 152 7.60 1.29 -26.08
C LEU A 152 8.56 0.66 -27.08
N ARG A 153 8.05 -0.26 -27.88
CA ARG A 153 8.68 -0.78 -29.10
C ARG A 153 7.85 -0.28 -30.27
N VAL A 154 8.38 0.72 -30.95
CA VAL A 154 7.65 1.44 -32.01
C VAL A 154 8.01 0.88 -33.37
N GLU A 155 6.99 0.43 -34.09
CA GLU A 155 7.05 -0.04 -35.48
C GLU A 155 6.53 1.06 -36.43
N LYS A 156 6.56 0.78 -37.74
CA LYS A 156 6.14 1.75 -38.77
C LYS A 156 4.72 2.30 -38.54
N ASP A 157 3.75 1.42 -38.22
CA ASP A 157 2.32 1.77 -38.18
C ASP A 157 1.66 1.52 -36.82
N TYR A 158 2.37 0.94 -35.86
CA TYR A 158 1.88 0.62 -34.51
C TYR A 158 3.05 0.57 -33.53
N ALA A 159 2.72 0.35 -32.27
CA ALA A 159 3.70 0.04 -31.24
C ALA A 159 3.17 -1.06 -30.31
N PHE A 160 4.09 -1.65 -29.57
CA PHE A 160 3.78 -2.46 -28.40
C PHE A 160 4.37 -1.81 -27.15
N LEU A 161 3.62 -1.84 -26.07
CA LEU A 161 4.18 -1.65 -24.75
C LEU A 161 4.66 -3.00 -24.24
N VAL A 162 5.98 -3.15 -24.16
CA VAL A 162 6.64 -4.31 -23.56
C VAL A 162 6.61 -4.12 -22.05
N THR A 163 5.78 -4.90 -21.36
CA THR A 163 5.59 -4.77 -19.91
C THR A 163 6.67 -5.55 -19.17
N GLU A 164 7.12 -5.01 -18.03
CA GLU A 164 8.04 -5.66 -17.13
C GLU A 164 7.29 -6.40 -16.00
N GLY A 165 7.81 -7.56 -15.60
CA GLY A 165 7.24 -8.37 -14.52
C GLY A 165 6.06 -9.26 -14.95
N ASN A 166 5.39 -9.86 -13.97
CA ASN A 166 4.39 -10.92 -14.17
C ASN A 166 2.94 -10.44 -14.09
N ILE A 167 2.69 -9.13 -14.16
CA ILE A 167 1.33 -8.57 -14.01
C ILE A 167 0.54 -8.77 -15.30
N PHE A 168 1.17 -8.44 -16.43
CA PHE A 168 0.60 -8.61 -17.76
C PHE A 168 1.32 -9.75 -18.48
N VAL A 169 0.56 -10.69 -19.04
CA VAL A 169 1.10 -11.91 -19.68
C VAL A 169 1.61 -11.62 -21.10
N HIS A 170 1.05 -10.59 -21.73
CA HIS A 170 1.33 -10.24 -23.11
C HIS A 170 1.59 -8.75 -23.26
N ASP A 171 2.40 -8.37 -24.25
CA ASP A 171 2.61 -7.00 -24.66
C ASP A 171 1.29 -6.34 -25.06
N ILE A 172 1.15 -5.05 -24.80
CA ILE A 172 -0.06 -4.29 -25.09
C ILE A 172 0.09 -3.58 -26.42
N PHE A 173 -0.80 -3.85 -27.35
CA PHE A 173 -0.84 -3.19 -28.65
C PHE A 173 -1.26 -1.72 -28.50
N VAL A 174 -0.51 -0.80 -29.09
CA VAL A 174 -0.80 0.64 -29.09
C VAL A 174 -0.87 1.16 -30.52
N PRO A 175 -2.04 1.60 -31.00
CA PRO A 175 -2.15 2.22 -32.31
C PRO A 175 -1.26 3.47 -32.42
N LYS A 176 -0.63 3.70 -33.56
CA LYS A 176 0.26 4.84 -33.79
C LYS A 176 -0.34 6.20 -33.40
N LYS A 177 -1.63 6.41 -33.69
CA LYS A 177 -2.37 7.63 -33.32
C LYS A 177 -2.52 7.83 -31.81
N LYS A 178 -2.27 6.80 -31.01
CA LYS A 178 -2.41 6.78 -29.54
C LYS A 178 -1.07 6.82 -28.79
N LEU A 179 0.04 7.09 -29.48
CA LEU A 179 1.38 7.13 -28.90
C LEU A 179 1.69 8.41 -28.10
N LYS A 180 0.92 9.47 -28.28
CA LYS A 180 1.17 10.80 -27.63
C LYS A 180 2.63 11.29 -27.71
N GLY A 181 3.30 11.04 -28.84
CA GLY A 181 4.68 11.47 -29.07
C GLY A 181 5.74 10.53 -28.47
N GLY A 182 5.36 9.40 -27.89
CA GLY A 182 6.30 8.38 -27.43
C GLY A 182 7.14 7.82 -28.56
N LYS A 183 8.43 7.63 -28.29
CA LYS A 183 9.43 7.12 -29.23
C LYS A 183 9.82 5.70 -28.88
N ASP A 184 10.49 5.05 -29.82
CA ASP A 184 11.08 3.72 -29.57
C ASP A 184 12.08 3.77 -28.41
N GLY A 185 11.95 2.83 -27.46
CA GLY A 185 12.76 2.77 -26.24
C GLY A 185 12.31 3.66 -25.08
N ASP A 186 11.28 4.50 -25.25
CA ASP A 186 10.75 5.28 -24.13
C ASP A 186 9.96 4.41 -23.17
N LYS A 187 10.07 4.67 -21.87
CA LYS A 187 9.11 4.18 -20.88
C LYS A 187 7.85 5.01 -20.90
N ALA A 188 6.70 4.34 -20.84
CA ALA A 188 5.41 4.98 -20.92
C ALA A 188 4.39 4.30 -20.01
N VAL A 189 3.37 5.07 -19.63
CA VAL A 189 2.15 4.59 -18.98
C VAL A 189 1.07 4.48 -20.04
N VAL A 190 0.49 3.29 -20.18
CA VAL A 190 -0.56 2.98 -21.15
C VAL A 190 -1.83 2.61 -20.39
N LYS A 191 -2.95 3.25 -20.75
CA LYS A 191 -4.27 2.87 -20.30
C LYS A 191 -4.83 1.80 -21.23
N ILE A 192 -5.33 0.71 -20.66
CA ILE A 192 -5.98 -0.36 -21.42
C ILE A 192 -7.35 0.11 -21.85
N THR A 193 -7.60 0.06 -23.17
CA THR A 193 -8.88 0.47 -23.78
C THR A 193 -9.69 -0.71 -24.26
N GLN A 194 -9.02 -1.85 -24.51
CA GLN A 194 -9.69 -3.11 -24.88
C GLN A 194 -8.96 -4.28 -24.21
N TRP A 195 -9.74 -5.08 -23.51
CA TRP A 195 -9.28 -6.28 -22.82
C TRP A 195 -9.32 -7.51 -23.74
N PRO A 196 -8.54 -8.57 -23.43
CA PRO A 196 -8.59 -9.81 -24.17
C PRO A 196 -10.00 -10.40 -24.20
N SER A 197 -10.40 -10.93 -25.35
CA SER A 197 -11.66 -11.62 -25.54
C SER A 197 -11.46 -12.91 -26.33
N LYS A 198 -12.53 -13.66 -26.53
CA LYS A 198 -12.50 -14.85 -27.42
C LYS A 198 -12.11 -14.49 -28.87
N GLU A 199 -12.40 -13.26 -29.30
CA GLU A 199 -12.16 -12.77 -30.66
C GLU A 199 -10.77 -12.17 -30.84
N SER A 200 -10.24 -11.55 -29.77
CA SER A 200 -8.91 -10.92 -29.77
C SER A 200 -8.20 -11.24 -28.45
N LYS A 201 -7.07 -11.95 -28.57
CA LYS A 201 -6.23 -12.28 -27.40
C LYS A 201 -5.34 -11.13 -26.95
N ASN A 202 -5.17 -10.09 -27.77
CA ASN A 202 -4.29 -8.98 -27.49
C ASN A 202 -5.05 -7.86 -26.75
N MET A 203 -4.42 -7.33 -25.72
CA MET A 203 -4.84 -6.07 -25.09
C MET A 203 -4.53 -4.91 -26.04
N VAL A 204 -5.42 -3.92 -26.10
CA VAL A 204 -5.19 -2.67 -26.81
C VAL A 204 -5.17 -1.54 -25.80
N GLY A 205 -4.25 -0.61 -25.97
CA GLY A 205 -4.12 0.52 -25.05
C GLY A 205 -3.80 1.84 -25.76
N GLU A 206 -3.81 2.90 -24.97
CA GLU A 206 -3.37 4.24 -25.39
C GLU A 206 -2.36 4.77 -24.39
N VAL A 207 -1.30 5.40 -24.87
CA VAL A 207 -0.33 6.09 -24.01
C VAL A 207 -1.05 7.25 -23.32
N ILE A 208 -0.96 7.29 -21.99
CA ILE A 208 -1.47 8.40 -21.19
C ILE A 208 -0.35 9.33 -20.74
N ASP A 209 0.85 8.78 -20.49
CA ASP A 209 2.04 9.56 -20.14
C ASP A 209 3.31 8.92 -20.74
N VAL A 210 4.22 9.74 -21.25
CA VAL A 210 5.56 9.33 -21.69
C VAL A 210 6.53 9.76 -20.62
N LEU A 211 7.15 8.79 -19.94
CA LEU A 211 8.03 9.06 -18.80
C LEU A 211 9.43 9.51 -19.23
N GLY A 212 9.91 9.02 -20.38
CA GLY A 212 11.22 9.33 -20.95
C GLY A 212 12.03 8.08 -21.30
N LYS A 213 13.34 8.25 -21.49
CA LYS A 213 14.23 7.15 -21.91
C LYS A 213 14.44 6.15 -20.77
N GLU A 214 14.38 4.86 -21.11
CA GLU A 214 14.77 3.76 -20.24
C GLU A 214 16.18 3.94 -19.68
N GLY A 215 16.38 3.65 -18.39
CA GLY A 215 17.67 3.77 -17.69
C GLY A 215 17.96 5.14 -17.08
N ASP A 216 17.15 6.16 -17.35
CA ASP A 216 17.20 7.42 -16.61
C ASP A 216 16.60 7.23 -15.22
N ASN A 217 17.34 7.60 -14.16
CA ASN A 217 16.90 7.35 -12.78
C ASN A 217 15.53 7.97 -12.48
N ASN A 218 15.27 9.18 -12.97
CA ASN A 218 14.00 9.85 -12.75
C ASN A 218 12.84 9.12 -13.45
N VAL A 219 13.09 8.61 -14.66
CA VAL A 219 12.12 7.82 -15.44
C VAL A 219 11.83 6.49 -14.75
N GLU A 220 12.86 5.81 -14.25
CA GLU A 220 12.69 4.54 -13.53
C GLU A 220 11.89 4.70 -12.24
N MET A 221 12.15 5.76 -11.46
CA MET A 221 11.39 6.05 -10.23
C MET A 221 9.91 6.35 -10.54
N HIS A 222 9.63 7.16 -11.56
CA HIS A 222 8.26 7.42 -12.00
C HIS A 222 7.57 6.16 -12.54
N ALA A 223 8.31 5.30 -13.25
CA ALA A 223 7.80 4.02 -13.75
C ALA A 223 7.40 3.09 -12.59
N ILE A 224 8.24 2.99 -11.55
CA ILE A 224 7.92 2.22 -10.34
C ILE A 224 6.64 2.75 -9.69
N LEU A 225 6.54 4.06 -9.47
CA LEU A 225 5.35 4.67 -8.87
C LEU A 225 4.10 4.37 -9.69
N ALA A 226 4.15 4.61 -11.00
CA ALA A 226 3.04 4.33 -11.90
C ALA A 226 2.67 2.84 -11.93
N GLN A 227 3.66 1.93 -11.88
CA GLN A 227 3.43 0.48 -11.84
C GLN A 227 2.65 0.05 -10.59
N TYR A 228 2.86 0.72 -9.46
CA TYR A 228 2.11 0.48 -8.23
C TYR A 228 0.81 1.29 -8.14
N GLY A 229 0.47 2.08 -9.17
CA GLY A 229 -0.70 2.96 -9.17
C GLY A 229 -0.56 4.13 -8.20
N LEU A 230 0.68 4.50 -7.86
CA LEU A 230 0.99 5.60 -6.96
C LEU A 230 1.13 6.91 -7.75
N PRO A 231 0.69 8.05 -7.19
CA PRO A 231 0.83 9.33 -7.85
C PRO A 231 2.29 9.78 -7.86
N TYR A 232 2.79 10.23 -9.01
CA TYR A 232 4.15 10.74 -9.18
C TYR A 232 4.19 12.19 -9.69
N LYS A 233 3.04 12.78 -9.97
CA LYS A 233 2.87 14.18 -10.38
C LYS A 233 1.64 14.78 -9.70
N TYR A 234 1.67 16.07 -9.42
CA TYR A 234 0.47 16.80 -9.03
C TYR A 234 -0.30 17.28 -10.27
N PRO A 235 -1.64 17.34 -10.21
CA PRO A 235 -2.40 18.10 -11.16
C PRO A 235 -1.99 19.58 -11.09
N LYS A 236 -1.77 20.23 -12.23
CA LYS A 236 -1.35 21.64 -12.28
C LYS A 236 -2.26 22.57 -11.48
N ALA A 237 -3.57 22.34 -11.51
CA ALA A 237 -4.53 23.13 -10.73
C ALA A 237 -4.30 23.05 -9.21
N VAL A 238 -3.75 21.93 -8.69
CA VAL A 238 -3.40 21.77 -7.28
C VAL A 238 -2.12 22.55 -6.96
N GLU A 239 -1.11 22.47 -7.83
CA GLU A 239 0.13 23.26 -7.69
C GLU A 239 -0.18 24.77 -7.74
N ASP A 240 -0.96 25.21 -8.74
CA ASP A 240 -1.38 26.61 -8.88
C ASP A 240 -2.19 27.10 -7.66
N ALA A 241 -2.98 26.22 -7.03
CA ALA A 241 -3.70 26.56 -5.81
C ALA A 241 -2.77 26.69 -4.60
N ALA A 242 -1.77 25.80 -4.49
CA ALA A 242 -0.78 25.88 -3.42
C ALA A 242 0.10 27.13 -3.51
N GLU A 243 0.48 27.55 -4.74
CA GLU A 243 1.25 28.78 -4.96
C GLU A 243 0.50 30.05 -4.54
N LYS A 244 -0.84 30.04 -4.56
CA LYS A 244 -1.69 31.16 -4.16
C LYS A 244 -1.89 31.29 -2.66
N ILE A 245 -1.46 30.30 -1.86
CA ILE A 245 -1.61 30.37 -0.41
C ILE A 245 -0.67 31.45 0.14
N ASP A 246 -1.26 32.41 0.85
CA ASP A 246 -0.50 33.45 1.56
C ASP A 246 0.10 32.85 2.85
N PRO A 247 1.42 32.86 3.01
CA PRO A 247 2.09 32.37 4.21
C PRO A 247 2.06 33.36 5.38
N THR A 248 1.51 34.57 5.19
CA THR A 248 1.55 35.65 6.17
C THR A 248 0.74 35.30 7.42
N ILE A 249 1.38 35.35 8.58
CA ILE A 249 0.72 35.19 9.88
C ILE A 249 0.30 36.58 10.35
N THR A 250 -1.01 36.82 10.42
CA THR A 250 -1.53 38.13 10.82
C THR A 250 -1.44 38.35 12.33
N PRO A 251 -1.33 39.61 12.80
CA PRO A 251 -1.34 39.93 14.25
C PRO A 251 -2.60 39.41 14.97
N ASP A 252 -3.74 39.35 14.28
CA ASP A 252 -4.97 38.84 14.86
C ASP A 252 -4.97 37.31 14.98
N GLU A 253 -4.28 36.61 14.08
CA GLU A 253 -4.07 35.17 14.22
C GLU A 253 -3.13 34.87 15.40
N ILE A 254 -2.05 35.64 15.58
CA ILE A 254 -1.15 35.50 16.74
C ILE A 254 -1.90 35.68 18.05
N LYS A 255 -2.79 36.70 18.16
CA LYS A 255 -3.57 36.96 19.40
C LYS A 255 -4.52 35.81 19.78
N ARG A 256 -4.94 34.99 18.82
CA ARG A 256 -5.84 33.82 19.08
C ARG A 256 -5.08 32.60 19.53
N ARG A 257 -3.74 32.61 19.47
CA ARG A 257 -2.87 31.47 19.73
C ARG A 257 -2.05 31.69 20.99
N GLU A 258 -1.63 30.60 21.61
CA GLU A 258 -0.61 30.67 22.66
C GLU A 258 0.76 30.97 22.03
N ASP A 259 1.46 31.96 22.59
CA ASP A 259 2.74 32.44 22.05
C ASP A 259 3.93 31.69 22.64
N PHE A 260 4.61 30.93 21.81
CA PHE A 260 5.83 30.17 22.14
C PHE A 260 7.07 30.69 21.42
N ARG A 261 7.01 31.87 20.78
CA ARG A 261 8.13 32.42 19.99
C ARG A 261 9.38 32.70 20.82
N ASP A 262 9.20 33.01 22.09
CA ASP A 262 10.32 33.28 23.04
C ASP A 262 10.72 32.05 23.86
N VAL A 263 10.14 30.86 23.58
CA VAL A 263 10.46 29.60 24.24
C VAL A 263 11.45 28.83 23.38
N PHE A 264 12.54 28.33 23.98
CA PHE A 264 13.48 27.48 23.26
C PHE A 264 12.71 26.33 22.57
N THR A 265 12.82 26.32 21.26
CA THR A 265 12.13 25.34 20.38
C THR A 265 13.13 24.84 19.35
N CYS A 266 13.12 23.55 19.06
CA CYS A 266 13.96 22.95 18.02
C CYS A 266 13.24 21.81 17.30
N THR A 267 13.66 21.56 16.06
CA THR A 267 13.35 20.33 15.33
C THR A 267 14.55 19.39 15.34
N ILE A 268 14.33 18.08 15.31
CA ILE A 268 15.38 17.04 15.31
C ILE A 268 14.98 15.98 14.29
N ASP A 269 15.65 15.99 13.13
CA ASP A 269 15.22 15.27 11.93
C ASP A 269 16.40 14.55 11.25
N PRO A 270 16.15 13.70 10.22
CA PRO A 270 17.20 13.23 9.32
C PRO A 270 17.95 14.41 8.68
N LYS A 271 19.25 14.22 8.40
CA LYS A 271 20.12 15.29 7.87
C LYS A 271 19.58 15.93 6.58
N ASP A 272 18.93 15.14 5.73
CA ASP A 272 18.40 15.49 4.42
C ASP A 272 16.92 15.91 4.43
N ALA A 273 16.25 15.89 5.59
CA ALA A 273 14.85 16.32 5.73
C ALA A 273 14.67 17.80 5.40
N LYS A 274 13.54 18.11 4.76
CA LYS A 274 13.09 19.47 4.39
C LYS A 274 11.71 19.81 4.96
N ASP A 275 10.95 18.79 5.31
CA ASP A 275 9.59 18.79 5.85
C ASP A 275 9.67 18.58 7.37
N PHE A 276 9.84 19.68 8.12
CA PHE A 276 9.89 19.65 9.58
C PHE A 276 8.47 19.72 10.12
N ASP A 277 7.85 18.56 10.31
CA ASP A 277 6.45 18.45 10.71
C ASP A 277 6.25 18.59 12.22
N ASP A 278 7.27 18.29 13.02
CA ASP A 278 7.24 18.36 14.47
C ASP A 278 8.42 19.13 15.07
N ALA A 279 8.17 19.76 16.20
CA ALA A 279 9.17 20.45 17.02
C ALA A 279 8.93 20.22 18.50
N LEU A 280 9.98 20.31 19.29
CA LEU A 280 9.92 20.27 20.74
C LEU A 280 10.34 21.62 21.33
N SER A 281 9.56 22.10 22.30
CA SER A 281 9.96 23.23 23.13
C SER A 281 10.12 22.83 24.58
N ILE A 282 10.98 23.54 25.31
CA ILE A 282 11.14 23.34 26.75
C ILE A 282 11.49 24.63 27.45
N ARG A 283 10.81 24.88 28.58
CA ARG A 283 11.20 25.93 29.54
C ARG A 283 10.91 25.51 30.97
N LYS A 284 11.57 26.13 31.93
CA LYS A 284 11.28 25.94 33.35
C LYS A 284 10.19 26.93 33.79
N THR A 285 9.14 26.43 34.40
CA THR A 285 8.03 27.27 34.93
C THR A 285 8.46 27.93 36.25
N LYS A 286 7.73 28.96 36.65
CA LYS A 286 7.94 29.62 37.96
C LYS A 286 7.81 28.66 39.17
N ASN A 287 7.06 27.58 39.01
CA ASN A 287 6.84 26.56 40.05
C ASN A 287 7.91 25.45 40.02
N GLY A 288 8.98 25.61 39.22
CA GLY A 288 10.07 24.65 39.12
C GLY A 288 9.78 23.40 38.27
N LEU A 289 8.60 23.32 37.62
CA LEU A 289 8.25 22.26 36.67
C LEU A 289 8.86 22.52 35.29
N TRP A 290 8.96 21.50 34.48
CA TRP A 290 9.31 21.62 33.08
C TRP A 290 8.01 21.71 32.24
N GLU A 291 7.88 22.81 31.51
CA GLU A 291 6.87 22.89 30.45
C GLU A 291 7.51 22.42 29.17
N VAL A 292 6.97 21.32 28.61
CA VAL A 292 7.41 20.73 27.35
C VAL A 292 6.26 20.84 26.36
N GLY A 293 6.53 21.50 25.23
CA GLY A 293 5.61 21.58 24.10
C GLY A 293 6.00 20.57 23.01
N VAL A 294 5.02 19.81 22.54
CA VAL A 294 5.12 18.98 21.33
C VAL A 294 4.28 19.68 20.27
N HIS A 295 4.96 20.29 19.32
CA HIS A 295 4.34 21.15 18.31
C HIS A 295 4.27 20.41 16.98
N ILE A 296 3.09 20.35 16.38
CA ILE A 296 2.86 19.78 15.05
C ILE A 296 2.43 20.90 14.12
N ALA A 297 2.99 20.97 12.93
CA ALA A 297 2.62 21.95 11.93
C ALA A 297 1.10 22.04 11.73
N ASP A 298 0.52 23.24 11.85
CA ASP A 298 -0.93 23.47 11.72
C ASP A 298 -1.34 23.55 10.24
N VAL A 299 -1.27 22.41 9.56
CA VAL A 299 -1.62 22.27 8.15
C VAL A 299 -3.07 22.67 7.89
N SER A 300 -3.97 22.42 8.85
CA SER A 300 -5.40 22.70 8.72
C SER A 300 -5.74 24.20 8.65
N HIS A 301 -4.82 25.06 9.07
CA HIS A 301 -4.95 26.50 8.89
C HIS A 301 -4.87 26.88 7.40
N TYR A 302 -4.01 26.24 6.63
CA TYR A 302 -3.73 26.54 5.23
C TYR A 302 -4.55 25.68 4.25
N VAL A 303 -4.78 24.41 4.61
CA VAL A 303 -5.53 23.45 3.79
C VAL A 303 -6.91 23.27 4.39
N THR A 304 -7.87 24.02 3.83
CA THR A 304 -9.26 23.98 4.30
C THR A 304 -10.00 22.76 3.74
N GLU A 305 -10.93 22.23 4.53
CA GLU A 305 -11.78 21.10 4.15
C GLU A 305 -12.52 21.36 2.83
N GLY A 306 -12.51 20.37 1.94
CA GLY A 306 -13.17 20.42 0.63
C GLY A 306 -12.43 21.23 -0.43
N SER A 307 -11.29 21.86 -0.11
CA SER A 307 -10.44 22.53 -1.11
C SER A 307 -9.88 21.54 -2.14
N ILE A 308 -9.36 22.07 -3.25
CA ILE A 308 -8.74 21.23 -4.29
C ILE A 308 -7.50 20.51 -3.75
N ILE A 309 -6.76 21.13 -2.82
CA ILE A 309 -5.58 20.56 -2.18
C ILE A 309 -6.01 19.44 -1.22
N ASP A 310 -7.03 19.68 -0.40
CA ASP A 310 -7.59 18.67 0.52
C ASP A 310 -8.09 17.43 -0.22
N LYS A 311 -8.82 17.61 -1.31
CA LYS A 311 -9.28 16.50 -2.15
C LYS A 311 -8.14 15.68 -2.75
N GLU A 312 -7.06 16.34 -3.18
CA GLU A 312 -5.88 15.64 -3.69
C GLU A 312 -5.14 14.93 -2.56
N ALA A 313 -5.01 15.55 -1.38
CA ALA A 313 -4.41 14.93 -0.20
C ALA A 313 -5.19 13.68 0.26
N MET A 314 -6.52 13.73 0.28
CA MET A 314 -7.36 12.56 0.56
C MET A 314 -7.14 11.44 -0.44
N LYS A 315 -7.00 11.77 -1.73
CA LYS A 315 -6.73 10.79 -2.79
C LYS A 315 -5.36 10.13 -2.62
N ARG A 316 -4.32 10.91 -2.24
CA ARG A 316 -2.96 10.40 -1.99
C ARG A 316 -2.87 9.62 -0.69
N ALA A 317 -3.56 10.05 0.34
CA ALA A 317 -3.64 9.48 1.69
C ALA A 317 -2.32 9.46 2.49
N THR A 318 -1.15 9.50 1.86
CA THR A 318 0.15 9.44 2.51
C THR A 318 1.25 10.04 1.63
N SER A 319 2.38 10.40 2.24
CA SER A 319 3.63 10.65 1.53
C SER A 319 4.33 9.33 1.22
N ILE A 320 5.07 9.27 0.11
CA ILE A 320 5.76 8.07 -0.37
C ILE A 320 7.25 8.36 -0.37
N TYR A 321 8.00 7.56 0.40
CA TYR A 321 9.44 7.71 0.52
C TYR A 321 10.13 6.67 -0.36
N LEU A 322 10.87 7.15 -1.36
CA LEU A 322 11.75 6.35 -2.20
C LEU A 322 13.20 6.50 -1.71
N VAL A 323 14.11 5.76 -2.34
CA VAL A 323 15.53 5.79 -1.95
C VAL A 323 16.16 7.17 -2.14
N ASP A 324 15.77 7.88 -3.19
CA ASP A 324 16.38 9.14 -3.62
C ASP A 324 15.47 10.37 -3.49
N ARG A 325 14.19 10.17 -3.19
CA ARG A 325 13.22 11.26 -3.11
C ARG A 325 11.98 10.91 -2.31
N THR A 326 11.25 11.95 -1.92
CA THR A 326 9.91 11.84 -1.34
C THR A 326 8.88 12.36 -2.34
N ILE A 327 7.77 11.63 -2.50
CA ILE A 327 6.58 12.14 -3.19
C ILE A 327 5.58 12.52 -2.08
N PRO A 328 5.47 13.80 -1.75
CA PRO A 328 4.71 14.21 -0.58
C PRO A 328 3.20 14.14 -0.80
N MET A 329 2.44 14.00 0.28
CA MET A 329 0.98 14.02 0.26
C MET A 329 0.44 15.41 -0.11
N LEU A 330 1.13 16.46 0.33
CA LEU A 330 0.82 17.87 0.03
C LEU A 330 1.87 18.45 -0.91
N PRO A 331 1.52 19.45 -1.77
CA PRO A 331 2.51 20.13 -2.60
C PRO A 331 3.71 20.65 -1.79
N GLU A 332 4.91 20.58 -2.38
CA GLU A 332 6.16 20.97 -1.71
C GLU A 332 6.14 22.39 -1.14
N ARG A 333 5.42 23.30 -1.78
CA ARG A 333 5.16 24.66 -1.27
C ARG A 333 4.61 24.65 0.15
N LEU A 334 3.74 23.69 0.47
CA LEU A 334 3.17 23.53 1.81
C LEU A 334 4.11 22.76 2.72
N CYS A 335 4.45 21.53 2.36
CA CYS A 335 5.17 20.64 3.30
C CYS A 335 6.62 21.07 3.55
N ASN A 336 7.33 21.65 2.56
CA ASN A 336 8.74 22.05 2.73
C ASN A 336 8.92 23.52 3.13
N PHE A 337 7.87 24.38 3.00
CA PHE A 337 8.00 25.81 3.22
C PHE A 337 6.96 26.36 4.18
N ILE A 338 5.68 26.44 3.79
CA ILE A 338 4.66 27.15 4.57
C ILE A 338 4.41 26.47 5.91
N CYS A 339 4.18 25.17 5.91
CA CYS A 339 3.87 24.40 7.11
C CYS A 339 5.13 23.93 7.85
N SER A 340 6.26 23.72 7.15
CA SER A 340 7.50 23.24 7.75
C SER A 340 7.99 24.17 8.87
N LEU A 341 8.25 23.59 10.05
CA LEU A 341 8.66 24.33 11.27
C LEU A 341 10.15 24.74 11.20
N ARG A 342 10.48 25.51 10.16
CA ARG A 342 11.85 25.94 9.83
C ARG A 342 12.44 26.87 10.90
N PRO A 343 13.76 26.79 11.13
CA PRO A 343 14.41 27.67 12.09
C PRO A 343 14.30 29.13 11.71
N ASP A 344 14.25 30.00 12.73
CA ASP A 344 14.18 31.45 12.64
C ASP A 344 12.93 32.04 11.97
N GLU A 345 11.97 31.19 11.60
CA GLU A 345 10.69 31.60 11.02
C GLU A 345 9.55 31.42 12.03
N GLU A 346 8.59 32.40 12.05
CA GLU A 346 7.34 32.22 12.78
C GLU A 346 6.47 31.20 12.06
N LYS A 347 5.96 30.21 12.81
CA LYS A 347 5.15 29.12 12.27
C LYS A 347 3.94 28.86 13.14
N LEU A 348 2.84 28.47 12.48
CA LEU A 348 1.63 28.05 13.16
C LEU A 348 1.73 26.56 13.48
N ALA A 349 1.44 26.23 14.73
CA ALA A 349 1.42 24.83 15.18
C ALA A 349 0.15 24.52 15.96
N TYR A 350 -0.16 23.23 16.03
CA TYR A 350 -1.15 22.64 16.93
C TYR A 350 -0.38 21.79 17.94
N SER A 351 -0.49 22.14 19.21
CA SER A 351 0.49 21.72 20.20
C SER A 351 -0.13 20.98 21.38
N ALA A 352 0.57 19.95 21.82
CA ALA A 352 0.34 19.23 23.07
C ALA A 352 1.33 19.75 24.12
N ILE A 353 0.84 20.41 25.17
CA ILE A 353 1.66 21.10 26.16
C ILE A 353 1.55 20.38 27.50
N PHE A 354 2.71 20.03 28.08
CA PHE A 354 2.84 19.26 29.30
C PHE A 354 3.60 20.05 30.35
N GLU A 355 3.06 20.20 31.56
CA GLU A 355 3.84 20.55 32.74
C GLU A 355 4.21 19.27 33.48
N MET A 356 5.50 18.98 33.67
CA MET A 356 5.98 17.76 34.31
C MET A 356 7.11 18.04 35.31
N ASP A 357 7.22 17.17 36.30
CA ASP A 357 8.33 17.22 37.25
C ASP A 357 9.61 16.57 36.70
N ASP A 358 10.72 16.61 37.46
CA ASP A 358 12.00 16.02 37.06
C ASP A 358 11.97 14.50 36.86
N ASN A 359 10.95 13.82 37.34
CA ASN A 359 10.66 12.41 37.11
C ASN A 359 9.68 12.17 35.96
N ALA A 360 9.44 13.17 35.10
CA ALA A 360 8.52 13.12 33.99
C ALA A 360 7.08 12.71 34.40
N ASN A 361 6.65 13.06 35.64
CA ASN A 361 5.24 12.92 36.02
C ASN A 361 4.47 14.15 35.53
N ILE A 362 3.47 13.93 34.72
CA ILE A 362 2.65 14.99 34.14
C ILE A 362 1.71 15.53 35.22
N LYS A 363 1.81 16.83 35.48
CA LYS A 363 0.97 17.57 36.44
C LYS A 363 -0.17 18.28 35.74
N LYS A 364 0.08 18.82 34.52
CA LYS A 364 -0.92 19.44 33.68
C LYS A 364 -0.72 19.08 32.22
N PHE A 365 -1.79 19.08 31.48
CA PHE A 365 -1.83 18.85 30.03
C PHE A 365 -2.96 19.67 29.41
N HIS A 366 -2.66 20.31 28.29
CA HIS A 366 -3.66 20.90 27.42
C HIS A 366 -3.22 20.89 25.97
N ILE A 367 -4.17 21.11 25.08
CA ILE A 367 -3.97 21.19 23.63
C ILE A 367 -4.31 22.61 23.22
N ALA A 368 -3.44 23.24 22.42
CA ALA A 368 -3.63 24.62 21.99
C ALA A 368 -3.15 24.82 20.53
N HIS A 369 -3.80 25.76 19.84
CA HIS A 369 -3.18 26.38 18.69
C HIS A 369 -2.10 27.33 19.17
N THR A 370 -0.89 27.21 18.63
CA THR A 370 0.27 27.99 19.03
C THR A 370 0.89 28.72 17.86
N VAL A 371 1.65 29.75 18.15
CA VAL A 371 2.65 30.33 17.26
C VAL A 371 4.02 30.06 17.86
N ILE A 372 4.92 29.48 17.08
CA ILE A 372 6.26 29.12 17.51
C ILE A 372 7.30 29.80 16.61
N LYS A 373 8.53 29.88 17.12
CA LYS A 373 9.72 30.22 16.31
C LYS A 373 10.83 29.27 16.71
N SER A 374 11.13 28.30 15.83
CA SER A 374 12.19 27.34 16.09
C SER A 374 13.54 28.04 16.13
N ASN A 375 14.32 27.84 17.20
CA ASN A 375 15.64 28.43 17.34
C ASN A 375 16.69 27.71 16.49
N ARG A 376 16.51 26.40 16.30
CA ARG A 376 17.50 25.60 15.58
C ARG A 376 16.91 24.29 15.06
N ARG A 377 17.34 23.92 13.86
CA ARG A 377 17.15 22.59 13.31
C ARG A 377 18.39 21.74 13.59
N TYR A 378 18.20 20.58 14.20
CA TYR A 378 19.25 19.59 14.47
C TYR A 378 19.09 18.36 13.59
N ALA A 379 20.22 17.74 13.21
CA ALA A 379 20.22 16.36 12.72
C ALA A 379 20.28 15.38 13.90
N TYR A 380 19.73 14.17 13.76
CA TYR A 380 19.80 13.13 14.80
C TYR A 380 21.24 12.85 15.24
N GLU A 381 22.18 12.82 14.30
CA GLU A 381 23.59 12.56 14.55
C GLU A 381 24.23 13.68 15.40
N GLU A 382 23.85 14.92 15.14
CA GLU A 382 24.32 16.09 15.86
C GLU A 382 23.86 16.09 17.33
N VAL A 383 22.56 15.79 17.55
CA VAL A 383 22.02 15.66 18.90
C VAL A 383 22.69 14.52 19.66
N LEU A 384 22.87 13.36 18.99
CA LEU A 384 23.54 12.22 19.60
C LEU A 384 24.96 12.57 20.06
N ASP A 385 25.71 13.27 19.22
CA ASP A 385 27.09 13.73 19.57
C ASP A 385 27.09 14.69 20.77
N ILE A 386 26.17 15.68 20.79
CA ILE A 386 26.02 16.60 21.95
C ILE A 386 25.69 15.82 23.23
N LEU A 387 24.78 14.86 23.18
CA LEU A 387 24.38 14.05 24.33
C LEU A 387 25.57 13.23 24.88
N GLN A 388 26.31 12.56 23.97
CA GLN A 388 27.50 11.76 24.33
C GLN A 388 28.62 12.61 24.93
N GLN A 389 28.89 13.79 24.35
CA GLN A 389 29.86 14.73 24.92
C GLN A 389 29.46 15.21 26.31
N CYS A 390 28.17 15.52 26.52
CA CYS A 390 27.66 15.94 27.83
C CYS A 390 27.60 14.81 28.85
N GLU A 391 27.48 13.56 28.44
CA GLU A 391 27.59 12.39 29.31
C GLU A 391 29.02 12.16 29.75
N ALA A 392 29.98 12.23 28.81
CA ALA A 392 31.40 12.09 29.11
C ALA A 392 31.95 13.24 29.98
N LYS A 393 31.48 14.47 29.76
CA LYS A 393 31.93 15.67 30.51
C LYS A 393 30.74 16.59 30.84
N PRO A 394 30.09 16.42 31.99
CA PRO A 394 28.87 17.16 32.37
C PRO A 394 28.97 18.69 32.33
N SER A 395 30.17 19.25 32.50
CA SER A 395 30.40 20.71 32.42
C SER A 395 30.08 21.29 31.02
N LEU A 396 30.17 20.49 29.98
CA LEU A 396 29.86 20.88 28.60
C LEU A 396 28.39 21.28 28.39
N ARG A 397 27.48 20.82 29.26
CA ARG A 397 26.07 21.25 29.24
C ARG A 397 25.89 22.76 29.29
N LYS A 398 26.80 23.47 29.94
CA LYS A 398 26.75 24.93 30.07
C LYS A 398 27.50 25.67 28.96
N THR A 399 28.36 25.00 28.22
CA THR A 399 29.22 25.60 27.21
C THR A 399 28.79 25.33 25.77
N ILE A 400 28.19 24.18 25.54
CA ILE A 400 27.61 23.87 24.24
C ILE A 400 26.23 24.54 24.17
N GLU A 401 25.97 25.24 23.09
CA GLU A 401 24.70 25.93 22.84
C GLU A 401 23.53 24.98 22.94
N ASN A 402 22.51 25.35 23.72
CA ASN A 402 21.26 24.58 23.94
C ASN A 402 21.43 23.18 24.52
N ALA A 403 22.68 22.75 24.89
CA ALA A 403 22.93 21.40 25.39
C ALA A 403 22.17 21.11 26.70
N GLU A 404 22.00 22.11 27.58
CA GLU A 404 21.24 21.92 28.82
C GLU A 404 19.79 21.51 28.54
N MET A 405 19.14 22.15 27.55
CA MET A 405 17.77 21.86 27.14
C MET A 405 17.66 20.49 26.46
N LEU A 406 18.59 20.18 25.54
CA LEU A 406 18.64 18.89 24.86
C LEU A 406 18.89 17.73 25.85
N CYS A 407 19.83 17.88 26.78
CA CYS A 407 20.10 16.89 27.82
C CYS A 407 18.88 16.71 28.77
N THR A 408 18.15 17.78 29.04
CA THR A 408 16.94 17.69 29.87
C THR A 408 15.83 16.94 29.14
N LEU A 409 15.57 17.26 27.86
CA LEU A 409 14.62 16.53 27.03
C LEU A 409 15.00 15.05 26.93
N ALA A 410 16.27 14.73 26.66
CA ALA A 410 16.77 13.35 26.58
C ALA A 410 16.58 12.59 27.91
N ARG A 411 16.84 13.22 29.06
CA ARG A 411 16.61 12.61 30.38
C ARG A 411 15.12 12.33 30.63
N LEU A 412 14.24 13.29 30.32
CA LEU A 412 12.80 13.12 30.48
C LEU A 412 12.28 12.02 29.56
N SER A 413 12.72 11.99 28.30
CA SER A 413 12.33 10.95 27.34
C SER A 413 12.77 9.55 27.78
N GLN A 414 13.98 9.42 28.36
CA GLN A 414 14.46 8.14 28.88
C GLN A 414 13.57 7.63 30.03
N ILE A 415 13.17 8.50 30.96
CA ILE A 415 12.28 8.15 32.07
C ILE A 415 10.90 7.69 31.52
N LEU A 416 10.36 8.39 30.53
CA LEU A 416 9.11 8.01 29.86
C LEU A 416 9.24 6.64 29.19
N ARG A 417 10.34 6.39 28.49
CA ARG A 417 10.64 5.13 27.82
C ARG A 417 10.73 3.96 28.81
N GLU A 418 11.48 4.12 29.88
CA GLU A 418 11.60 3.10 30.93
C GLU A 418 10.24 2.77 31.55
N ARG A 419 9.43 3.79 31.81
CA ARG A 419 8.07 3.63 32.33
C ARG A 419 7.19 2.85 31.35
N ARG A 420 7.28 3.15 30.06
CA ARG A 420 6.55 2.45 29.00
C ARG A 420 6.91 0.98 28.94
N PHE A 421 8.19 0.64 29.01
CA PHE A 421 8.64 -0.77 29.01
C PHE A 421 8.26 -1.50 30.31
N LYS A 422 8.35 -0.87 31.46
CA LYS A 422 7.84 -1.43 32.74
C LYS A 422 6.33 -1.67 32.68
N GLY A 423 5.60 -0.87 31.90
CA GLY A 423 4.17 -1.03 31.63
C GLY A 423 3.81 -2.12 30.62
N GLY A 424 4.78 -2.89 30.11
CA GLY A 424 4.54 -4.05 29.22
C GLY A 424 4.72 -3.79 27.73
N ALA A 425 5.31 -2.65 27.33
CA ALA A 425 5.66 -2.44 25.92
C ALA A 425 6.71 -3.45 25.45
N VAL A 426 6.54 -3.97 24.23
CA VAL A 426 7.49 -4.92 23.63
C VAL A 426 8.59 -4.14 22.93
N ARG A 427 9.84 -4.54 23.15
CA ARG A 427 10.99 -3.98 22.44
C ARG A 427 11.16 -4.72 21.12
N PHE A 428 11.19 -3.95 20.04
CA PHE A 428 11.57 -4.43 18.71
C PHE A 428 12.83 -3.68 18.27
N ASP A 429 13.94 -4.38 18.19
CA ASP A 429 15.16 -3.83 17.60
C ASP A 429 15.07 -4.06 16.08
N ARG A 430 14.47 -3.10 15.37
CA ARG A 430 14.43 -3.09 13.92
C ARG A 430 15.66 -2.38 13.37
N GLU A 431 16.32 -3.04 12.46
CA GLU A 431 17.36 -2.44 11.63
C GLU A 431 16.69 -1.99 10.32
N GLU A 432 16.77 -0.72 10.00
CA GLU A 432 16.22 -0.17 8.75
C GLU A 432 17.33 -0.04 7.73
N LEU A 433 17.10 -0.60 6.54
CA LEU A 433 18.04 -0.50 5.43
C LEU A 433 17.97 0.90 4.82
N HIS A 434 19.09 1.60 4.82
CA HIS A 434 19.29 2.89 4.20
C HIS A 434 20.34 2.81 3.11
N PHE A 435 20.31 3.80 2.21
CA PHE A 435 21.26 3.89 1.10
C PHE A 435 21.90 5.28 1.10
N ASP A 436 23.21 5.32 0.96
CA ASP A 436 23.90 6.54 0.53
C ASP A 436 23.78 6.60 -1.00
N ILE A 437 23.38 7.76 -1.51
CA ILE A 437 23.21 8.01 -2.93
C ILE A 437 24.13 9.13 -3.41
N ASP A 438 24.56 9.07 -4.67
CA ASP A 438 25.33 10.14 -5.31
C ASP A 438 24.40 11.29 -5.77
N GLU A 439 25.00 12.35 -6.31
CA GLU A 439 24.29 13.53 -6.83
C GLU A 439 23.32 13.18 -7.99
N LYS A 440 23.48 12.02 -8.60
CA LYS A 440 22.63 11.51 -9.69
C LYS A 440 21.54 10.55 -9.18
N GLY A 441 21.43 10.36 -7.86
CA GLY A 441 20.47 9.45 -7.23
C GLY A 441 20.86 7.97 -7.31
N LYS A 442 22.12 7.65 -7.67
CA LYS A 442 22.59 6.27 -7.76
C LYS A 442 23.07 5.79 -6.39
N PRO A 443 22.63 4.60 -5.92
CA PRO A 443 23.08 4.04 -4.65
C PRO A 443 24.60 3.75 -4.68
N ILE A 444 25.33 4.28 -3.68
CA ILE A 444 26.76 4.08 -3.48
C ILE A 444 26.99 2.99 -2.45
N ARG A 445 26.21 3.01 -1.35
CA ARG A 445 26.37 2.14 -0.20
C ARG A 445 25.02 1.82 0.42
N ALA A 446 24.86 0.59 0.90
CA ALA A 446 23.76 0.17 1.75
C ALA A 446 24.25 0.01 3.20
N TYR A 447 23.47 0.48 4.18
CA TYR A 447 23.78 0.34 5.60
C TYR A 447 22.50 0.20 6.43
N PHE A 448 22.66 -0.38 7.62
CA PHE A 448 21.55 -0.50 8.57
C PHE A 448 21.61 0.63 9.61
N LYS A 449 20.50 1.36 9.74
CA LYS A 449 20.32 2.39 10.75
C LYS A 449 19.65 1.78 11.98
N LYS A 450 20.24 2.02 13.16
CA LYS A 450 19.68 1.60 14.44
C LYS A 450 19.11 2.79 15.18
N SER A 451 18.07 2.56 15.97
CA SER A 451 17.52 3.56 16.89
C SER A 451 18.59 3.94 17.94
N ASN A 452 18.73 5.23 18.20
CA ASN A 452 19.67 5.80 19.15
C ASN A 452 18.98 6.77 20.12
N GLN A 453 19.71 7.36 21.07
CA GLN A 453 19.15 8.28 22.07
C GLN A 453 18.42 9.48 21.44
N ALA A 454 18.93 10.04 20.33
CA ALA A 454 18.31 11.19 19.69
C ALA A 454 16.99 10.81 18.99
N THR A 455 16.94 9.67 18.29
CA THR A 455 15.68 9.17 17.68
C THR A 455 14.66 8.78 18.74
N GLN A 456 15.10 8.16 19.85
CA GLN A 456 14.24 7.79 20.97
C GLN A 456 13.66 9.00 21.71
N LEU A 457 14.40 10.11 21.76
CA LEU A 457 13.92 11.37 22.35
C LEU A 457 12.65 11.83 21.62
N ILE A 458 12.70 11.94 20.30
CA ILE A 458 11.53 12.35 19.50
C ILE A 458 10.42 11.30 19.61
N GLU A 459 10.73 10.00 19.46
CA GLU A 459 9.76 8.91 19.57
C GLU A 459 8.92 9.01 20.85
N GLU A 460 9.56 9.19 22.01
CA GLU A 460 8.84 9.17 23.30
C GLU A 460 7.95 10.42 23.47
N PHE A 461 8.39 11.60 23.00
CA PHE A 461 7.54 12.79 23.05
C PHE A 461 6.37 12.72 22.07
N MET A 462 6.56 12.14 20.88
CA MET A 462 5.46 11.89 19.96
C MET A 462 4.46 10.86 20.53
N LEU A 463 4.96 9.78 21.13
CA LEU A 463 4.11 8.75 21.75
C LEU A 463 3.28 9.30 22.91
N ILE A 464 3.89 10.14 23.79
CA ILE A 464 3.14 10.71 24.92
C ILE A 464 2.11 11.72 24.44
N ALA A 465 2.45 12.56 23.44
CA ALA A 465 1.50 13.49 22.84
C ALA A 465 0.31 12.74 22.22
N ASN A 466 0.57 11.72 21.40
CA ASN A 466 -0.48 10.89 20.80
C ASN A 466 -1.40 10.26 21.84
N LYS A 467 -0.82 9.70 22.92
CA LYS A 467 -1.59 9.07 23.99
C LYS A 467 -2.50 10.07 24.70
N TRP A 468 -1.95 11.21 25.12
CA TRP A 468 -2.72 12.21 25.89
C TRP A 468 -3.78 12.91 25.05
N VAL A 469 -3.48 13.20 23.78
CA VAL A 469 -4.49 13.71 22.84
C VAL A 469 -5.62 12.70 22.64
N ALA A 470 -5.30 11.43 22.40
CA ALA A 470 -6.30 10.38 22.24
C ALA A 470 -7.17 10.22 23.51
N GLU A 471 -6.56 10.24 24.70
CA GLU A 471 -7.29 10.17 25.97
C GLU A 471 -8.18 11.41 26.20
N SER A 472 -7.70 12.61 25.86
CA SER A 472 -8.45 13.86 26.06
C SER A 472 -9.68 13.96 25.17
N VAL A 473 -9.61 13.41 23.96
CA VAL A 473 -10.70 13.42 22.98
C VAL A 473 -11.60 12.19 23.11
N GLY A 474 -11.00 10.99 23.26
CA GLY A 474 -11.70 9.71 23.21
C GLY A 474 -12.28 9.27 24.55
N LYS A 475 -11.75 9.75 25.69
CA LYS A 475 -12.24 9.35 27.01
C LYS A 475 -13.53 10.09 27.34
N VAL A 476 -14.63 9.34 27.33
CA VAL A 476 -15.97 9.90 27.65
C VAL A 476 -16.05 10.25 29.12
N LYS A 477 -16.29 11.52 29.44
CA LYS A 477 -16.58 11.98 30.79
C LYS A 477 -18.09 11.88 31.05
N LYS A 478 -18.47 11.54 32.29
CA LYS A 478 -19.90 11.45 32.69
C LYS A 478 -20.62 12.79 32.42
N GLY A 479 -21.72 12.75 31.68
CA GLY A 479 -22.51 13.93 31.31
C GLY A 479 -21.99 14.71 30.08
N VAL A 480 -20.93 14.28 29.42
CA VAL A 480 -20.41 14.91 28.20
C VAL A 480 -20.68 14.00 27.00
N LYS A 481 -21.16 14.59 25.90
CA LYS A 481 -21.35 13.85 24.64
C LYS A 481 -19.99 13.35 24.11
N ALA A 482 -19.94 12.05 23.78
CA ALA A 482 -18.75 11.47 23.15
C ALA A 482 -18.39 12.20 21.85
N LYS A 483 -17.12 12.52 21.67
CA LYS A 483 -16.59 13.04 20.40
C LYS A 483 -16.28 11.88 19.47
N THR A 484 -16.45 12.10 18.18
CA THR A 484 -16.02 11.13 17.17
C THR A 484 -14.49 11.12 17.08
N LEU A 485 -13.88 9.95 17.27
CA LEU A 485 -12.44 9.74 17.14
C LEU A 485 -12.23 8.45 16.36
N PRO A 486 -11.48 8.46 15.25
CA PRO A 486 -11.11 7.24 14.55
C PRO A 486 -10.08 6.46 15.36
N TYR A 487 -10.35 5.17 15.57
CA TYR A 487 -9.43 4.25 16.24
C TYR A 487 -8.85 3.28 15.22
N ARG A 488 -7.54 3.03 15.32
CA ARG A 488 -6.93 1.89 14.68
C ARG A 488 -7.02 0.69 15.60
N ILE A 489 -7.90 -0.24 15.28
CA ILE A 489 -8.09 -1.48 16.04
C ILE A 489 -7.25 -2.61 15.43
N HIS A 490 -6.96 -3.61 16.28
CA HIS A 490 -6.34 -4.86 15.88
C HIS A 490 -7.23 -6.01 16.34
N ASP A 491 -7.38 -7.01 15.48
CA ASP A 491 -8.09 -8.23 15.83
C ASP A 491 -7.32 -9.01 16.91
N GLN A 492 -8.02 -9.94 17.54
CA GLN A 492 -7.38 -10.88 18.47
C GLN A 492 -6.30 -11.68 17.72
N PRO A 493 -5.19 -12.00 18.39
CA PRO A 493 -4.16 -12.83 17.79
C PRO A 493 -4.73 -14.17 17.32
N ASP A 494 -4.28 -14.66 16.17
CA ASP A 494 -4.65 -15.96 15.63
C ASP A 494 -4.25 -17.08 16.65
N PRO A 495 -5.21 -17.86 17.18
CA PRO A 495 -4.94 -18.90 18.17
C PRO A 495 -3.91 -19.94 17.68
N THR A 496 -3.92 -20.25 16.39
CA THR A 496 -2.97 -21.22 15.80
C THR A 496 -1.54 -20.68 15.82
N LYS A 497 -1.38 -19.38 15.53
CA LYS A 497 -0.06 -18.72 15.60
C LYS A 497 0.42 -18.57 17.04
N LEU A 498 -0.49 -18.32 17.98
CA LEU A 498 -0.15 -18.28 19.42
C LEU A 498 0.31 -19.64 19.93
N GLU A 499 -0.35 -20.73 19.52
CA GLU A 499 0.07 -22.07 19.91
C GLU A 499 1.43 -22.43 19.31
N ALA A 500 1.65 -22.13 18.03
CA ALA A 500 2.96 -22.32 17.40
C ALA A 500 4.07 -21.51 18.10
N LEU A 501 3.77 -20.28 18.52
CA LEU A 501 4.70 -19.45 19.30
C LEU A 501 4.95 -20.07 20.69
N ARG A 502 3.90 -20.56 21.36
CA ARG A 502 4.02 -21.23 22.67
C ARG A 502 4.94 -22.45 22.58
N GLU A 503 4.73 -23.33 21.61
CA GLU A 503 5.59 -24.48 21.36
C GLU A 503 7.04 -24.08 21.06
N PHE A 504 7.23 -23.00 20.31
CA PHE A 504 8.55 -22.48 19.99
C PHE A 504 9.29 -21.97 21.22
N VAL A 505 8.69 -21.11 22.03
CA VAL A 505 9.37 -20.48 23.18
C VAL A 505 9.66 -21.47 24.31
N VAL A 506 8.86 -22.53 24.45
CA VAL A 506 9.12 -23.62 25.42
C VAL A 506 10.48 -24.29 25.17
N LYS A 507 10.92 -24.41 23.90
CA LYS A 507 12.24 -24.97 23.55
C LYS A 507 13.40 -24.12 24.10
N PHE A 508 13.17 -22.87 24.42
CA PHE A 508 14.13 -21.95 25.02
C PHE A 508 13.92 -21.76 26.54
N GLY A 509 13.07 -22.58 27.17
CA GLY A 509 12.82 -22.53 28.60
C GLY A 509 11.81 -21.49 29.06
N TYR A 510 11.15 -20.77 28.14
CA TYR A 510 10.12 -19.78 28.48
C TYR A 510 8.73 -20.43 28.54
N LYS A 511 7.92 -19.97 29.50
CA LYS A 511 6.51 -20.35 29.61
C LYS A 511 5.64 -19.16 29.22
N MET A 512 4.80 -19.34 28.20
CA MET A 512 3.77 -18.39 27.80
C MET A 512 2.45 -18.79 28.43
N LYS A 513 1.83 -17.88 29.19
CA LYS A 513 0.51 -18.08 29.83
C LYS A 513 -0.61 -17.87 28.84
#